data_a8bdf06c38ee194ff23c37a8484efde5
#
_entry.id   a8bdf06c38ee194ff23c37a8484efde5
#
_cell.length_a   1.000
_cell.length_b   1.000
_cell.length_c   1.000
_cell.angle_alpha   90.00
_cell.angle_beta   90.00
_cell.angle_gamma   90.00
#
_symmetry.space_group_name_H-M   'P 1'
#
loop_
_entity.id
_entity.type
_entity.pdbx_description
1 polymer ?
#
loop_
_entity_poly.entity_id
_entity_poly.type
_entity_poly.pdbx_seq_one_letter_code
_entity_poly.pdbx_strand_id
1 'polypeptide(L)'
;MRGGDLLAFAAGAFRGHPLRTSLSLLGVAIGVAAVILLTSLGEGARRYVTGEFALLGSNLVIVLPGKSETTGVVPVGGVPHDLTLEDVEALRRRVSLLVSVAPLTVGGLTARSGERSRDLTVAGVTADWKDVRRLTLREGAFIPPGDPDRAPRVCVVGAKVAAELFPGRAPVGELLRLGEERFRVTGVLVPRGVSVGLDLDEVVLVPIGHHLRMFDRRSVFRVLCEARTSKDLDAAKDGILEVLKDRHDGEEDVTVLTQD
;
A
#
# COMPACT_ATOMS: atom_id res chain seq x y z
N MET A 1 34.07 -31.52 43.22
CA MET A 1 34.38 -30.10 42.94
C MET A 1 33.13 -29.29 43.19
N ARG A 2 33.15 -28.37 44.15
CA ARG A 2 31.98 -27.52 44.45
C ARG A 2 31.89 -26.43 43.39
N GLY A 3 30.69 -26.08 42.94
CA GLY A 3 30.46 -25.08 41.88
C GLY A 3 31.15 -23.70 42.14
N GLY A 4 31.43 -23.38 43.40
CA GLY A 4 32.21 -22.19 43.79
C GLY A 4 33.65 -22.20 43.36
N ASP A 5 34.29 -23.38 43.30
CA ASP A 5 35.73 -23.46 42.89
C ASP A 5 35.91 -23.25 41.39
N LEU A 6 34.91 -23.66 40.58
CA LEU A 6 34.88 -23.42 39.13
C LEU A 6 34.67 -21.93 38.80
N LEU A 7 33.81 -21.25 39.57
CA LEU A 7 33.60 -19.81 39.40
C LEU A 7 34.81 -19.00 39.81
N ALA A 8 35.50 -19.37 40.92
CA ALA A 8 36.74 -18.72 41.38
C ALA A 8 37.88 -18.94 40.39
N PHE A 9 38.03 -20.14 39.82
CA PHE A 9 39.03 -20.43 38.79
C PHE A 9 38.79 -19.66 37.49
N ALA A 10 37.51 -19.59 37.04
CA ALA A 10 37.12 -18.78 35.88
C ALA A 10 37.43 -17.29 36.12
N ALA A 11 37.08 -16.74 37.29
CA ALA A 11 37.34 -15.35 37.64
C ALA A 11 38.87 -15.02 37.70
N GLY A 12 39.70 -15.98 38.11
CA GLY A 12 41.14 -15.86 38.09
C GLY A 12 41.75 -15.82 36.68
N ALA A 13 41.21 -16.63 35.76
CA ALA A 13 41.60 -16.64 34.36
C ALA A 13 41.28 -15.31 33.64
N PHE A 14 40.17 -14.64 34.02
CA PHE A 14 39.82 -13.31 33.50
C PHE A 14 40.81 -12.21 33.88
N ARG A 15 41.41 -12.30 35.09
CA ARG A 15 42.39 -11.30 35.57
C ARG A 15 43.78 -11.48 34.99
N GLY A 16 44.13 -12.69 34.51
CA GLY A 16 45.48 -12.99 33.98
C GLY A 16 45.77 -12.34 32.61
N HIS A 17 44.74 -12.13 31.78
CA HIS A 17 44.92 -11.56 30.43
C HIS A 17 43.75 -10.61 30.06
N PRO A 18 43.66 -9.41 30.64
CA PRO A 18 42.49 -8.54 30.54
C PRO A 18 42.21 -8.09 29.11
N LEU A 19 43.23 -7.84 28.29
CA LEU A 19 43.07 -7.43 26.89
C LEU A 19 42.47 -8.54 26.00
N ARG A 20 42.90 -9.80 26.23
CA ARG A 20 42.34 -10.94 25.47
C ARG A 20 40.90 -11.19 25.85
N THR A 21 40.60 -11.13 27.14
CA THR A 21 39.26 -11.35 27.67
C THR A 21 38.30 -10.25 27.21
N SER A 22 38.71 -8.98 27.27
CA SER A 22 37.87 -7.87 26.82
C SER A 22 37.60 -7.95 25.31
N LEU A 23 38.59 -8.32 24.49
CA LEU A 23 38.44 -8.45 23.06
C LEU A 23 37.48 -9.62 22.69
N SER A 24 37.62 -10.76 23.41
CA SER A 24 36.70 -11.89 23.22
C SER A 24 35.24 -11.56 23.63
N LEU A 25 35.07 -10.90 24.78
CA LEU A 25 33.76 -10.43 25.24
C LEU A 25 33.16 -9.42 24.29
N LEU A 26 33.94 -8.48 23.79
CA LEU A 26 33.47 -7.50 22.78
C LEU A 26 33.03 -8.19 21.51
N GLY A 27 33.77 -9.18 21.01
CA GLY A 27 33.41 -9.94 19.81
C GLY A 27 32.08 -10.68 19.99
N VAL A 28 31.90 -11.37 21.13
CA VAL A 28 30.63 -12.06 21.43
C VAL A 28 29.49 -11.06 21.62
N ALA A 29 29.73 -9.94 22.32
CA ALA A 29 28.72 -8.92 22.53
C ALA A 29 28.25 -8.30 21.22
N ILE A 30 29.15 -7.99 20.27
CA ILE A 30 28.84 -7.48 18.95
C ILE A 30 28.05 -8.54 18.16
N GLY A 31 28.47 -9.81 18.20
CA GLY A 31 27.77 -10.89 17.50
C GLY A 31 26.32 -11.06 18.00
N VAL A 32 26.13 -11.12 19.32
CA VAL A 32 24.80 -11.22 19.93
C VAL A 32 23.94 -9.98 19.61
N ALA A 33 24.53 -8.79 19.76
CA ALA A 33 23.83 -7.54 19.44
C ALA A 33 23.37 -7.49 17.96
N ALA A 34 24.23 -7.91 17.03
CA ALA A 34 23.89 -7.97 15.61
C ALA A 34 22.70 -8.92 15.32
N VAL A 35 22.68 -10.10 15.95
CA VAL A 35 21.57 -11.06 15.80
C VAL A 35 20.28 -10.49 16.38
N ILE A 36 20.35 -9.88 17.59
CA ILE A 36 19.17 -9.26 18.22
C ILE A 36 18.63 -8.12 17.35
N LEU A 37 19.50 -7.26 16.84
CA LEU A 37 19.10 -6.15 15.97
C LEU A 37 18.42 -6.67 14.68
N LEU A 38 19.02 -7.68 14.04
CA LEU A 38 18.50 -8.24 12.80
C LEU A 38 17.12 -8.91 13.02
N THR A 39 17.00 -9.70 14.10
CA THR A 39 15.71 -10.36 14.42
C THR A 39 14.65 -9.36 14.84
N SER A 40 15.02 -8.32 15.62
CA SER A 40 14.10 -7.25 16.01
C SER A 40 13.62 -6.43 14.83
N LEU A 41 14.52 -6.13 13.88
CA LEU A 41 14.15 -5.42 12.64
C LEU A 41 13.21 -6.26 11.77
N GLY A 42 13.49 -7.56 11.64
CA GLY A 42 12.61 -8.49 10.89
C GLY A 42 11.21 -8.60 11.50
N GLU A 43 11.14 -8.76 12.83
CA GLU A 43 9.86 -8.83 13.54
C GLU A 43 9.13 -7.47 13.54
N GLY A 44 9.85 -6.36 13.64
CA GLY A 44 9.28 -5.02 13.51
C GLY A 44 8.67 -4.79 12.13
N ALA A 45 9.37 -5.15 11.06
CA ALA A 45 8.87 -5.09 9.70
C ALA A 45 7.64 -5.99 9.50
N ARG A 46 7.68 -7.22 10.01
CA ARG A 46 6.54 -8.14 9.95
C ARG A 46 5.31 -7.58 10.67
N ARG A 47 5.46 -7.05 11.89
CA ARG A 47 4.36 -6.45 12.65
C ARG A 47 3.80 -5.20 11.99
N TYR A 48 4.67 -4.39 11.39
CA TYR A 48 4.22 -3.22 10.62
C TYR A 48 3.33 -3.65 9.45
N VAL A 49 3.77 -4.61 8.65
CA VAL A 49 3.01 -5.13 7.49
C VAL A 49 1.70 -5.77 7.96
N THR A 50 1.73 -6.68 8.94
CA THR A 50 0.51 -7.33 9.45
C THR A 50 -0.46 -6.36 10.12
N GLY A 51 0.04 -5.34 10.80
CA GLY A 51 -0.80 -4.28 11.40
C GLY A 51 -1.53 -3.45 10.35
N GLU A 52 -0.87 -3.10 9.24
CA GLU A 52 -1.48 -2.42 8.10
C GLU A 52 -2.62 -3.23 7.48
N PHE A 53 -2.42 -4.53 7.33
CA PHE A 53 -3.46 -5.43 6.82
C PHE A 53 -4.64 -5.57 7.78
N ALA A 54 -4.43 -5.66 9.08
CA ALA A 54 -5.49 -5.79 10.07
C ALA A 54 -6.49 -4.60 10.04
N LEU A 55 -6.01 -3.40 9.67
CA LEU A 55 -6.85 -2.22 9.53
C LEU A 55 -7.75 -2.25 8.28
N LEU A 56 -7.44 -3.10 7.31
CA LEU A 56 -8.19 -3.22 6.04
C LEU A 56 -9.34 -4.23 6.11
N GLY A 57 -9.35 -5.11 7.11
CA GLY A 57 -10.31 -6.23 7.22
C GLY A 57 -9.74 -7.55 6.73
N SER A 58 -10.25 -8.65 7.27
CA SER A 58 -9.72 -10.01 7.07
C SER A 58 -9.95 -10.64 5.69
N ASN A 59 -10.62 -9.94 4.76
CA ASN A 59 -11.09 -10.51 3.50
C ASN A 59 -10.43 -9.85 2.27
N LEU A 60 -9.29 -9.18 2.45
CA LEU A 60 -8.64 -8.44 1.38
C LEU A 60 -7.65 -9.31 0.60
N VAL A 61 -7.75 -9.25 -0.71
CA VAL A 61 -6.80 -9.81 -1.68
C VAL A 61 -6.17 -8.66 -2.45
N ILE A 62 -4.85 -8.64 -2.54
CA ILE A 62 -4.10 -7.62 -3.29
C ILE A 62 -3.51 -8.27 -4.53
N VAL A 63 -3.83 -7.73 -5.70
CA VAL A 63 -3.26 -8.16 -6.97
C VAL A 63 -2.25 -7.13 -7.44
N LEU A 64 -1.03 -7.58 -7.68
CA LEU A 64 0.09 -6.77 -8.17
C LEU A 64 0.54 -7.29 -9.53
N PRO A 65 0.92 -6.42 -10.48
CA PRO A 65 1.57 -6.86 -11.71
C PRO A 65 2.97 -7.39 -11.40
N GLY A 66 3.38 -8.42 -12.14
CA GLY A 66 4.68 -9.07 -11.98
C GLY A 66 4.67 -10.28 -11.06
N LYS A 67 5.50 -11.28 -11.43
CA LYS A 67 5.69 -12.49 -10.64
C LYS A 67 6.76 -12.26 -9.58
N SER A 68 6.39 -12.35 -8.31
CA SER A 68 7.35 -12.32 -7.19
C SER A 68 7.90 -13.73 -6.96
N GLU A 69 8.94 -14.10 -7.68
CA GLU A 69 9.75 -15.26 -7.30
C GLU A 69 10.72 -14.83 -6.18
N THR A 70 10.40 -15.17 -4.97
CA THR A 70 11.32 -15.34 -3.83
C THR A 70 11.73 -14.17 -2.94
N THR A 71 11.36 -12.92 -3.09
CA THR A 71 11.70 -11.94 -2.00
C THR A 71 10.84 -10.70 -2.13
N GLY A 72 9.86 -10.50 -1.32
CA GLY A 72 9.13 -9.28 -0.93
C GLY A 72 9.45 -7.91 -1.57
N VAL A 73 10.17 -7.87 -2.66
CA VAL A 73 10.57 -6.70 -3.42
C VAL A 73 9.74 -6.66 -4.69
N VAL A 74 9.08 -5.55 -4.93
CA VAL A 74 8.37 -5.28 -6.20
C VAL A 74 9.35 -5.50 -7.36
N PRO A 75 9.01 -6.32 -8.37
CA PRO A 75 9.90 -6.57 -9.49
C PRO A 75 10.23 -5.25 -10.20
N VAL A 76 11.51 -4.91 -10.29
CA VAL A 76 12.03 -3.78 -11.08
C VAL A 76 12.37 -4.26 -12.51
N GLY A 77 11.66 -5.23 -13.03
CA GLY A 77 11.82 -5.78 -14.38
C GLY A 77 10.50 -5.71 -15.14
N GLY A 78 10.55 -5.53 -16.44
CA GLY A 78 9.35 -5.44 -17.28
C GLY A 78 8.43 -6.63 -17.07
N VAL A 79 7.16 -6.32 -16.80
CA VAL A 79 6.10 -7.31 -16.69
C VAL A 79 5.66 -7.65 -18.10
N PRO A 80 5.49 -8.95 -18.48
CA PRO A 80 5.05 -9.31 -19.83
C PRO A 80 3.74 -8.67 -20.23
N HIS A 81 2.77 -8.62 -19.30
CA HIS A 81 1.49 -7.96 -19.48
C HIS A 81 1.21 -6.98 -18.33
N ASP A 82 0.77 -5.81 -18.70
CA ASP A 82 0.30 -4.80 -17.74
C ASP A 82 -1.10 -5.15 -17.24
N LEU A 83 -1.34 -4.96 -15.94
CA LEU A 83 -2.68 -5.08 -15.37
C LEU A 83 -3.54 -3.89 -15.83
N THR A 84 -4.67 -4.14 -16.49
CA THR A 84 -5.50 -3.13 -17.15
C THR A 84 -6.88 -2.95 -16.47
N LEU A 85 -7.65 -1.93 -16.88
CA LEU A 85 -9.04 -1.79 -16.43
C LEU A 85 -9.94 -2.88 -16.99
N GLU A 86 -9.64 -3.42 -18.16
CA GLU A 86 -10.35 -4.57 -18.73
C GLU A 86 -10.17 -5.84 -17.88
N ASP A 87 -8.99 -6.01 -17.27
CA ASP A 87 -8.74 -7.11 -16.32
C ASP A 87 -9.56 -6.93 -15.05
N VAL A 88 -9.63 -5.69 -14.54
CA VAL A 88 -10.48 -5.34 -13.39
C VAL A 88 -11.93 -5.67 -13.66
N GLU A 89 -12.45 -5.33 -14.84
CA GLU A 89 -13.82 -5.66 -15.23
C GLU A 89 -14.05 -7.16 -15.43
N ALA A 90 -13.03 -7.89 -15.93
CA ALA A 90 -13.08 -9.35 -16.03
C ALA A 90 -13.13 -10.01 -14.66
N LEU A 91 -12.28 -9.56 -13.70
CA LEU A 91 -12.32 -10.03 -12.32
C LEU A 91 -13.69 -9.81 -11.68
N ARG A 92 -14.26 -8.60 -11.82
CA ARG A 92 -15.58 -8.26 -11.29
C ARG A 92 -16.70 -9.16 -11.83
N ARG A 93 -16.63 -9.52 -13.11
CA ARG A 93 -17.66 -10.34 -13.76
C ARG A 93 -17.49 -11.84 -13.57
N ARG A 94 -16.25 -12.33 -13.55
CA ARG A 94 -15.97 -13.77 -13.60
C ARG A 94 -15.71 -14.39 -12.23
N VAL A 95 -15.21 -13.61 -11.25
CA VAL A 95 -14.93 -14.12 -9.89
C VAL A 95 -16.07 -13.75 -8.95
N SER A 96 -17.09 -14.60 -8.86
CA SER A 96 -18.32 -14.36 -8.08
C SER A 96 -18.11 -14.29 -6.57
N LEU A 97 -16.96 -14.72 -6.07
CA LEU A 97 -16.55 -14.65 -4.66
C LEU A 97 -16.11 -13.25 -4.23
N LEU A 98 -15.84 -12.35 -5.20
CA LEU A 98 -15.46 -10.97 -4.91
C LEU A 98 -16.71 -10.10 -4.75
N VAL A 99 -16.73 -9.35 -3.65
CA VAL A 99 -17.78 -8.34 -3.36
C VAL A 99 -17.43 -7.00 -3.98
N SER A 100 -16.12 -6.69 -3.99
CA SER A 100 -15.62 -5.41 -4.50
C SER A 100 -14.26 -5.58 -5.17
N VAL A 101 -14.04 -4.83 -6.25
CA VAL A 101 -12.76 -4.82 -7.00
C VAL A 101 -12.37 -3.38 -7.25
N ALA A 102 -11.34 -2.94 -6.58
CA ALA A 102 -10.93 -1.54 -6.51
C ALA A 102 -9.51 -1.33 -7.08
N PRO A 103 -9.39 -0.94 -8.34
CA PRO A 103 -8.09 -0.62 -8.93
C PRO A 103 -7.50 0.66 -8.35
N LEU A 104 -6.17 0.74 -8.36
CA LEU A 104 -5.39 1.90 -7.94
C LEU A 104 -4.31 2.21 -8.97
N THR A 105 -4.19 3.48 -9.32
CA THR A 105 -3.04 4.05 -10.04
C THR A 105 -2.44 5.17 -9.19
N VAL A 106 -1.14 5.43 -9.32
CA VAL A 106 -0.45 6.46 -8.51
C VAL A 106 0.48 7.26 -9.40
N GLY A 107 0.53 8.57 -9.16
CA GLY A 107 1.47 9.46 -9.82
C GLY A 107 1.73 10.70 -8.98
N GLY A 108 2.83 11.40 -9.25
CA GLY A 108 3.16 12.66 -8.59
C GLY A 108 2.84 13.85 -9.49
N LEU A 109 2.17 14.86 -8.96
CA LEU A 109 1.87 16.11 -9.65
C LEU A 109 1.89 17.30 -8.68
N THR A 110 2.13 18.48 -9.23
CA THR A 110 1.92 19.74 -8.50
C THR A 110 0.43 20.09 -8.51
N ALA A 111 -0.15 20.16 -7.30
CA ALA A 111 -1.50 20.68 -7.09
C ALA A 111 -1.46 22.19 -6.80
N ARG A 112 -2.42 22.95 -7.34
CA ARG A 112 -2.53 24.39 -7.13
C ARG A 112 -3.95 24.81 -6.80
N SER A 113 -4.08 25.69 -5.79
CA SER A 113 -5.33 26.35 -5.43
C SER A 113 -5.04 27.83 -5.16
N GLY A 114 -5.49 28.71 -6.07
CA GLY A 114 -5.11 30.12 -6.05
C GLY A 114 -3.59 30.29 -6.20
N GLU A 115 -2.97 31.02 -5.28
CA GLU A 115 -1.51 31.23 -5.26
C GLU A 115 -0.72 30.13 -4.56
N ARG A 116 -1.41 29.14 -3.96
CA ARG A 116 -0.77 28.06 -3.23
C ARG A 116 -0.51 26.86 -4.14
N SER A 117 0.64 26.28 -4.00
CA SER A 117 1.02 25.08 -4.73
C SER A 117 1.77 24.09 -3.84
N ARG A 118 1.62 22.82 -4.14
CA ARG A 118 2.30 21.72 -3.45
C ARG A 118 2.47 20.54 -4.38
N ASP A 119 3.64 19.91 -4.34
CA ASP A 119 3.84 18.60 -4.95
C ASP A 119 3.24 17.55 -4.03
N LEU A 120 2.45 16.66 -4.61
CA LEU A 120 1.74 15.62 -3.87
C LEU A 120 1.49 14.39 -4.74
N THR A 121 1.09 13.32 -4.07
CA THR A 121 0.64 12.10 -4.72
C THR A 121 -0.81 12.25 -5.17
N VAL A 122 -1.06 11.99 -6.45
CA VAL A 122 -2.40 11.82 -7.00
C VAL A 122 -2.65 10.33 -7.19
N ALA A 123 -3.77 9.85 -6.69
CA ALA A 123 -4.17 8.46 -6.85
C ALA A 123 -5.48 8.38 -7.66
N GLY A 124 -5.45 7.60 -8.73
CA GLY A 124 -6.62 7.27 -9.53
C GLY A 124 -7.33 6.06 -8.95
N VAL A 125 -8.62 6.20 -8.62
CA VAL A 125 -9.42 5.17 -7.96
C VAL A 125 -10.84 5.12 -8.50
N THR A 126 -11.56 4.02 -8.21
CA THR A 126 -13.01 3.90 -8.41
C THR A 126 -13.78 4.18 -7.12
N ALA A 127 -15.12 4.26 -7.22
CA ALA A 127 -15.98 4.44 -6.04
C ALA A 127 -15.79 3.33 -5.00
N ASP A 128 -15.61 2.09 -5.45
CA ASP A 128 -15.42 0.90 -4.61
C ASP A 128 -14.23 1.04 -3.65
N TRP A 129 -13.27 1.88 -4.01
CA TRP A 129 -12.05 2.08 -3.22
C TRP A 129 -12.35 2.63 -1.82
N LYS A 130 -13.42 3.41 -1.67
CA LYS A 130 -13.89 3.90 -0.37
C LYS A 130 -14.25 2.74 0.56
N ASP A 131 -14.99 1.78 0.05
CA ASP A 131 -15.54 0.69 0.85
C ASP A 131 -14.46 -0.35 1.17
N VAL A 132 -13.68 -0.77 0.16
CA VAL A 132 -12.53 -1.69 0.33
C VAL A 132 -11.51 -1.15 1.32
N ARG A 133 -11.25 0.16 1.30
CA ARG A 133 -10.30 0.82 2.21
C ARG A 133 -10.96 1.36 3.48
N ARG A 134 -12.27 1.17 3.64
CA ARG A 134 -13.05 1.68 4.77
C ARG A 134 -12.75 3.14 5.07
N LEU A 135 -12.75 3.98 4.01
CA LEU A 135 -12.44 5.39 4.13
C LEU A 135 -13.62 6.16 4.72
N THR A 136 -13.29 7.04 5.65
CA THR A 136 -14.25 7.97 6.25
C THR A 136 -13.97 9.38 5.73
N LEU A 137 -15.03 10.07 5.33
CA LEU A 137 -14.97 11.48 4.95
C LEU A 137 -15.23 12.34 6.17
N ARG A 138 -14.46 13.41 6.32
CA ARG A 138 -14.71 14.47 7.28
C ARG A 138 -15.90 15.32 6.83
N GLU A 139 -15.98 15.58 5.51
CA GLU A 139 -17.01 16.41 4.88
C GLU A 139 -17.16 16.06 3.41
N GLY A 140 -18.33 16.32 2.85
CA GLY A 140 -18.61 16.14 1.43
C GLY A 140 -18.95 14.71 1.03
N ALA A 141 -18.68 14.37 -0.26
CA ALA A 141 -18.95 13.09 -0.88
C ALA A 141 -17.71 12.50 -1.54
N PHE A 142 -17.65 11.18 -1.64
CA PHE A 142 -16.59 10.46 -2.36
C PHE A 142 -16.83 10.55 -3.88
N ILE A 143 -15.87 10.04 -4.65
CA ILE A 143 -15.97 9.88 -6.09
C ILE A 143 -17.24 9.07 -6.42
N PRO A 144 -18.13 9.56 -7.31
CA PRO A 144 -19.35 8.86 -7.63
C PRO A 144 -19.06 7.57 -8.42
N PRO A 145 -19.91 6.54 -8.27
CA PRO A 145 -19.83 5.34 -9.11
C PRO A 145 -20.17 5.67 -10.56
N GLY A 146 -19.64 4.90 -11.49
CA GLY A 146 -19.91 5.05 -12.91
C GLY A 146 -18.77 4.59 -13.80
N ASP A 147 -18.94 4.81 -15.09
CA ASP A 147 -17.93 4.51 -16.10
C ASP A 147 -16.67 5.36 -15.87
N PRO A 148 -15.48 4.76 -15.72
CA PRO A 148 -14.25 5.48 -15.53
C PRO A 148 -13.94 6.52 -16.62
N ASP A 149 -14.35 6.27 -17.86
CA ASP A 149 -14.08 7.14 -19.00
C ASP A 149 -15.00 8.37 -19.03
N ARG A 150 -16.16 8.26 -18.41
CA ARG A 150 -17.20 9.32 -18.35
C ARG A 150 -17.32 9.97 -16.97
N ALA A 151 -16.40 9.65 -16.08
CA ALA A 151 -16.42 10.18 -14.71
C ALA A 151 -16.33 11.72 -14.70
N PRO A 152 -17.03 12.39 -13.79
CA PRO A 152 -16.91 13.84 -13.63
C PRO A 152 -15.52 14.22 -13.13
N ARG A 153 -15.09 15.47 -13.42
CA ARG A 153 -13.81 16.02 -12.92
C ARG A 153 -13.95 16.45 -11.45
N VAL A 154 -13.98 15.47 -10.57
CA VAL A 154 -14.07 15.65 -9.12
C VAL A 154 -12.86 15.04 -8.44
N CYS A 155 -12.55 15.54 -7.24
CA CYS A 155 -11.48 14.96 -6.42
C CYS A 155 -11.86 14.95 -4.94
N VAL A 156 -11.26 14.02 -4.21
CA VAL A 156 -11.29 13.96 -2.76
C VAL A 156 -9.88 14.21 -2.25
N VAL A 157 -9.73 15.08 -1.27
CA VAL A 157 -8.43 15.51 -0.76
C VAL A 157 -8.16 14.95 0.62
N GLY A 158 -6.90 14.61 0.91
CA GLY A 158 -6.43 14.26 2.23
C GLY A 158 -6.48 15.44 3.19
N ALA A 159 -6.50 15.16 4.48
CA ALA A 159 -6.67 16.19 5.52
C ALA A 159 -5.56 17.25 5.51
N LYS A 160 -4.31 16.85 5.28
CA LYS A 160 -3.17 17.76 5.22
C LYS A 160 -3.17 18.59 3.94
N VAL A 161 -3.54 18.01 2.81
CA VAL A 161 -3.73 18.72 1.54
C VAL A 161 -4.80 19.82 1.70
N ALA A 162 -5.94 19.46 2.33
CA ALA A 162 -7.01 20.41 2.60
C ALA A 162 -6.54 21.59 3.47
N ALA A 163 -5.82 21.32 4.55
CA ALA A 163 -5.32 22.34 5.46
C ALA A 163 -4.31 23.29 4.81
N GLU A 164 -3.44 22.77 3.94
CA GLU A 164 -2.36 23.57 3.35
C GLU A 164 -2.81 24.37 2.11
N LEU A 165 -3.65 23.77 1.25
CA LEU A 165 -4.10 24.43 0.02
C LEU A 165 -5.34 25.32 0.22
N PHE A 166 -6.15 25.09 1.27
CA PHE A 166 -7.39 25.81 1.54
C PHE A 166 -7.46 26.39 2.97
N PRO A 167 -6.43 27.11 3.45
CA PRO A 167 -6.43 27.62 4.81
C PRO A 167 -7.56 28.62 5.03
N GLY A 168 -8.33 28.41 6.10
CA GLY A 168 -9.44 29.30 6.49
C GLY A 168 -10.66 29.26 5.55
N ARG A 169 -10.70 28.31 4.59
CA ARG A 169 -11.83 28.12 3.67
C ARG A 169 -12.29 26.67 3.68
N ALA A 170 -13.57 26.43 3.40
CA ALA A 170 -14.07 25.09 3.17
C ALA A 170 -13.52 24.57 1.82
N PRO A 171 -12.83 23.41 1.78
CA PRO A 171 -12.29 22.87 0.53
C PRO A 171 -13.37 22.38 -0.43
N VAL A 172 -14.48 21.85 0.11
CA VAL A 172 -15.57 21.27 -0.68
C VAL A 172 -16.25 22.33 -1.55
N GLY A 173 -16.33 22.05 -2.85
CA GLY A 173 -16.85 22.98 -3.85
C GLY A 173 -15.78 23.80 -4.58
N GLU A 174 -14.60 23.97 -3.97
CA GLU A 174 -13.48 24.70 -4.55
C GLU A 174 -12.84 23.94 -5.73
N LEU A 175 -12.13 24.67 -6.58
CA LEU A 175 -11.38 24.11 -7.70
C LEU A 175 -9.93 23.87 -7.31
N LEU A 176 -9.45 22.67 -7.58
CA LEU A 176 -8.06 22.26 -7.44
C LEU A 176 -7.50 21.97 -8.83
N ARG A 177 -6.39 22.63 -9.19
CA ARG A 177 -5.66 22.34 -10.43
C ARG A 177 -4.61 21.27 -10.14
N LEU A 178 -4.65 20.19 -10.93
CA LEU A 178 -3.68 19.09 -10.93
C LEU A 178 -2.99 19.05 -12.29
N GLY A 179 -1.75 19.47 -12.35
CA GLY A 179 -1.09 19.70 -13.65
C GLY A 179 -1.86 20.69 -14.52
N GLU A 180 -2.34 20.24 -15.66
CA GLU A 180 -3.13 21.07 -16.59
C GLU A 180 -4.65 20.96 -16.38
N GLU A 181 -5.14 19.99 -15.63
CA GLU A 181 -6.55 19.76 -15.43
C GLU A 181 -7.09 20.40 -14.14
N ARG A 182 -8.39 20.72 -14.14
CA ARG A 182 -9.09 21.28 -12.98
C ARG A 182 -10.12 20.30 -12.49
N PHE A 183 -10.09 20.05 -11.20
CA PHE A 183 -11.01 19.17 -10.50
C PHE A 183 -11.78 19.94 -9.44
N ARG A 184 -13.05 19.63 -9.25
CA ARG A 184 -13.84 20.14 -8.14
C ARG A 184 -13.64 19.25 -6.92
N VAL A 185 -13.25 19.83 -5.80
CA VAL A 185 -13.18 19.11 -4.54
C VAL A 185 -14.59 18.74 -4.09
N THR A 186 -14.87 17.45 -3.95
CA THR A 186 -16.17 16.95 -3.49
C THR A 186 -16.15 16.42 -2.08
N GLY A 187 -14.97 16.09 -1.54
CA GLY A 187 -14.86 15.60 -0.18
C GLY A 187 -13.47 15.75 0.40
N VAL A 188 -13.38 15.62 1.71
CA VAL A 188 -12.15 15.66 2.49
C VAL A 188 -12.09 14.41 3.37
N LEU A 189 -10.96 13.69 3.34
CA LEU A 189 -10.75 12.52 4.19
C LEU A 189 -10.53 12.91 5.66
N VAL A 190 -10.95 12.01 6.56
CA VAL A 190 -10.52 12.08 7.97
C VAL A 190 -9.01 11.75 8.02
N PRO A 191 -8.21 12.43 8.87
CA PRO A 191 -6.81 12.09 9.06
C PRO A 191 -6.62 10.62 9.42
N ARG A 192 -5.74 9.93 8.70
CA ARG A 192 -5.47 8.50 8.89
C ARG A 192 -3.99 8.15 8.77
N GLY A 193 -3.17 9.04 8.22
CA GLY A 193 -1.75 8.80 7.98
C GLY A 193 -1.49 7.80 6.84
N VAL A 194 -0.34 7.14 6.92
CA VAL A 194 0.09 6.14 5.93
C VAL A 194 -0.70 4.84 6.12
N SER A 195 -1.24 4.32 5.06
CA SER A 195 -1.92 3.03 5.03
C SER A 195 -1.68 2.31 3.70
N VAL A 196 -1.18 1.06 3.77
CA VAL A 196 -0.80 0.22 2.59
C VAL A 196 0.07 0.98 1.60
N GLY A 197 1.09 1.65 2.12
CA GLY A 197 2.08 2.37 1.31
C GLY A 197 1.60 3.67 0.65
N LEU A 198 0.42 4.19 1.03
CA LEU A 198 -0.10 5.47 0.58
C LEU A 198 -0.44 6.36 1.78
N ASP A 199 0.12 7.57 1.82
CA ASP A 199 -0.24 8.57 2.83
C ASP A 199 -1.58 9.20 2.45
N LEU A 200 -2.63 8.84 3.21
CA LEU A 200 -3.99 9.31 2.97
C LEU A 200 -4.21 10.76 3.38
N ASP A 201 -3.32 11.33 4.17
CA ASP A 201 -3.39 12.73 4.56
C ASP A 201 -2.78 13.65 3.49
N GLU A 202 -1.82 13.14 2.69
CA GLU A 202 -1.09 13.88 1.66
C GLU A 202 -1.51 13.51 0.22
N VAL A 203 -2.61 12.81 0.03
CA VAL A 203 -3.08 12.34 -1.28
C VAL A 203 -4.24 13.17 -1.83
N VAL A 204 -4.32 13.24 -3.14
CA VAL A 204 -5.54 13.64 -3.85
C VAL A 204 -6.06 12.43 -4.62
N LEU A 205 -7.30 12.04 -4.37
CA LEU A 205 -7.99 10.96 -5.07
C LEU A 205 -8.79 11.53 -6.23
N VAL A 206 -8.62 10.98 -7.41
CA VAL A 206 -9.37 11.34 -8.63
C VAL A 206 -9.97 10.09 -9.27
N PRO A 207 -11.01 10.21 -10.12
CA PRO A 207 -11.49 9.07 -10.88
C PRO A 207 -10.38 8.47 -11.75
N ILE A 208 -10.27 7.15 -11.73
CA ILE A 208 -9.14 6.42 -12.35
C ILE A 208 -8.95 6.72 -13.83
N GLY A 209 -10.03 6.90 -14.59
CA GLY A 209 -9.94 7.23 -16.02
C GLY A 209 -9.28 8.59 -16.27
N HIS A 210 -9.51 9.60 -15.41
CA HIS A 210 -8.78 10.87 -15.49
C HIS A 210 -7.31 10.70 -15.16
N HIS A 211 -6.99 9.94 -14.11
CA HIS A 211 -5.61 9.68 -13.73
C HIS A 211 -4.82 9.01 -14.85
N LEU A 212 -5.38 7.97 -15.47
CA LEU A 212 -4.74 7.27 -16.58
C LEU A 212 -4.43 8.22 -17.75
N ARG A 213 -5.37 9.10 -18.11
CA ARG A 213 -5.16 10.12 -19.16
C ARG A 213 -4.12 11.17 -18.78
N MET A 214 -4.15 11.67 -17.53
CA MET A 214 -3.21 12.68 -17.05
C MET A 214 -1.75 12.21 -17.06
N PHE A 215 -1.53 10.91 -16.88
CA PHE A 215 -0.20 10.31 -16.83
C PHE A 215 0.17 9.50 -18.09
N ASP A 216 -0.68 9.54 -19.12
CA ASP A 216 -0.55 8.75 -20.36
C ASP A 216 -0.26 7.26 -20.07
N ARG A 217 -1.06 6.67 -19.19
CA ARG A 217 -0.93 5.27 -18.77
C ARG A 217 -2.18 4.48 -19.13
N ARG A 218 -2.00 3.18 -19.37
CA ARG A 218 -3.09 2.22 -19.59
C ARG A 218 -3.15 1.16 -18.48
N SER A 219 -2.08 1.03 -17.72
CA SER A 219 -1.96 0.04 -16.65
C SER A 219 -2.34 0.59 -15.29
N VAL A 220 -2.85 -0.30 -14.44
CA VAL A 220 -3.09 -0.02 -13.03
C VAL A 220 -1.91 -0.49 -12.19
N PHE A 221 -1.63 0.23 -11.11
CA PHE A 221 -0.53 -0.09 -10.21
C PHE A 221 -0.79 -1.34 -9.37
N ARG A 222 -2.04 -1.51 -8.92
CA ARG A 222 -2.53 -2.68 -8.19
C ARG A 222 -4.05 -2.72 -8.18
N VAL A 223 -4.59 -3.88 -7.87
CA VAL A 223 -6.03 -4.05 -7.64
C VAL A 223 -6.26 -4.61 -6.23
N LEU A 224 -7.13 -3.96 -5.48
CA LEU A 224 -7.60 -4.44 -4.19
C LEU A 224 -8.93 -5.12 -4.39
N CYS A 225 -9.03 -6.39 -4.00
CA CYS A 225 -10.24 -7.18 -4.10
C CYS A 225 -10.73 -7.54 -2.70
N GLU A 226 -12.01 -7.41 -2.43
CA GLU A 226 -12.62 -7.86 -1.18
C GLU A 226 -13.40 -9.14 -1.45
N ALA A 227 -12.98 -10.25 -0.80
CA ALA A 227 -13.71 -11.50 -0.84
C ALA A 227 -14.94 -11.44 0.08
N ARG A 228 -15.97 -12.25 -0.21
CA ARG A 228 -17.21 -12.27 0.55
C ARG A 228 -17.00 -12.66 2.01
N THR A 229 -16.16 -13.66 2.26
CA THR A 229 -15.77 -14.09 3.60
C THR A 229 -14.29 -14.45 3.65
N SER A 230 -13.71 -14.51 4.83
CA SER A 230 -12.32 -14.96 5.00
C SER A 230 -12.10 -16.42 4.55
N LYS A 231 -13.14 -17.25 4.58
CA LYS A 231 -13.07 -18.64 4.10
C LYS A 231 -13.01 -18.74 2.58
N ASP A 232 -13.42 -17.70 1.88
CA ASP A 232 -13.43 -17.65 0.42
C ASP A 232 -12.10 -17.13 -0.15
N LEU A 233 -11.13 -16.71 0.70
CA LEU A 233 -9.89 -16.07 0.25
C LEU A 233 -9.08 -16.94 -0.71
N ASP A 234 -8.84 -18.21 -0.37
CA ASP A 234 -8.07 -19.10 -1.24
C ASP A 234 -8.78 -19.36 -2.57
N ALA A 235 -10.08 -19.65 -2.51
CA ALA A 235 -10.89 -19.85 -3.71
C ALA A 235 -10.99 -18.57 -4.57
N ALA A 236 -11.05 -17.39 -3.93
CA ALA A 236 -11.03 -16.11 -4.63
C ALA A 236 -9.66 -15.86 -5.29
N LYS A 237 -8.56 -16.17 -4.59
CA LYS A 237 -7.20 -16.10 -5.12
C LYS A 237 -7.03 -16.99 -6.35
N ASP A 238 -7.46 -18.25 -6.27
CA ASP A 238 -7.37 -19.19 -7.39
C ASP A 238 -8.21 -18.70 -8.58
N GLY A 239 -9.42 -18.21 -8.33
CA GLY A 239 -10.28 -17.63 -9.36
C GLY A 239 -9.67 -16.36 -10.01
N ILE A 240 -9.00 -15.50 -9.23
CA ILE A 240 -8.29 -14.33 -9.76
C ILE A 240 -7.15 -14.78 -10.67
N LEU A 241 -6.33 -15.73 -10.23
CA LEU A 241 -5.21 -16.25 -11.01
C LEU A 241 -5.69 -16.91 -12.32
N GLU A 242 -6.75 -17.71 -12.28
CA GLU A 242 -7.34 -18.34 -13.46
C GLU A 242 -7.83 -17.30 -14.48
N VAL A 243 -8.56 -16.29 -14.03
CA VAL A 243 -9.09 -15.24 -14.91
C VAL A 243 -7.97 -14.42 -15.54
N LEU A 244 -6.95 -14.04 -14.78
CA LEU A 244 -5.84 -13.25 -15.30
C LEU A 244 -4.94 -14.08 -16.22
N LYS A 245 -4.66 -15.33 -15.89
CA LYS A 245 -3.92 -16.25 -16.75
C LYS A 245 -4.59 -16.46 -18.11
N ASP A 246 -5.92 -16.61 -18.12
CA ASP A 246 -6.70 -16.74 -19.37
C ASP A 246 -6.60 -15.47 -20.24
N ARG A 247 -6.50 -14.29 -19.62
CA ARG A 247 -6.41 -13.01 -20.31
C ARG A 247 -4.98 -12.62 -20.72
N HIS A 248 -4.00 -13.18 -20.05
CA HIS A 248 -2.57 -12.96 -20.29
C HIS A 248 -1.92 -14.12 -21.04
N ASP A 249 -2.62 -14.67 -22.05
CA ASP A 249 -2.12 -15.70 -22.96
C ASP A 249 -1.58 -16.96 -22.28
N GLY A 250 -2.09 -17.29 -21.09
CA GLY A 250 -1.66 -18.43 -20.28
C GLY A 250 -0.48 -18.16 -19.36
N GLU A 251 0.04 -16.94 -19.31
CA GLU A 251 1.14 -16.58 -18.43
C GLU A 251 0.66 -16.25 -17.00
N GLU A 252 1.46 -16.63 -16.00
CA GLU A 252 1.26 -16.25 -14.60
C GLU A 252 2.19 -15.07 -14.30
N ASP A 253 1.78 -13.89 -14.66
CA ASP A 253 2.55 -12.64 -14.56
C ASP A 253 2.02 -11.67 -13.50
N VAL A 254 1.19 -12.17 -12.59
CA VAL A 254 0.67 -11.43 -11.46
C VAL A 254 1.00 -12.08 -10.13
N THR A 255 1.16 -11.26 -9.11
CA THR A 255 1.31 -11.71 -7.71
C THR A 255 0.01 -11.42 -6.96
N VAL A 256 -0.56 -12.44 -6.34
CA VAL A 256 -1.76 -12.34 -5.52
C VAL A 256 -1.40 -12.56 -4.06
N LEU A 257 -1.57 -11.52 -3.24
CA LEU A 257 -1.29 -11.53 -1.81
C LEU A 257 -2.60 -11.60 -1.03
N THR A 258 -2.68 -12.52 -0.07
CA THR A 258 -3.76 -12.64 0.91
C THR A 258 -3.26 -12.34 2.31
N GLN A 259 -4.16 -12.14 3.24
CA GLN A 259 -3.83 -12.02 4.67
C GLN A 259 -3.81 -13.42 5.29
N ASP A 260 -2.66 -14.07 5.32
CA ASP A 260 -2.40 -15.26 6.15
C ASP A 260 -1.42 -14.93 7.27
#